data_f5060044ea62432efe97a282974d4c7e
#
_entry.id   f5060044ea62432efe97a282974d4c7e
#
_cell.length_a   1.000
_cell.length_b   1.000
_cell.length_c   1.000
_cell.angle_alpha   90.00
_cell.angle_beta   90.00
_cell.angle_gamma   90.00
#
_symmetry.space_group_name_H-M   'P 1'
#
loop_
_entity.id
_entity.type
_entity.pdbx_description
1 polymer ?
#
loop_
_entity_poly.entity_id
_entity_poly.type
_entity_poly.pdbx_seq_one_letter_code
_entity_poly.pdbx_strand_id
1 'polypeptide(L)'
;VNAIIGEYNNIHIYNKATEVEIGGLPILFIPWINQQNKEETYALIEKSKCPVAMGHLELNGFEAHRGYIMDHGDSTAPYRHFEKVFSGHYHRKSTRGNISYLGNPYQIYWNDYRDRRGFHIFDTETLELEYIQNPYEIYQKIYYNEDNIQSGMFKYHEFAQSFIKIIVEKKTDTEKFERFISQLYAAGVHEIKVIEDPSFEQDLNEEIDIEKEDTLTILERYVDDMEHSDKDALKNILKSLYVEALELV
;
A
#
# COMPACT_ATOMS: atom_id res chain seq x y z
N VAL A 1 -1.34 -4.89 19.37
CA VAL A 1 -2.73 -4.58 18.98
C VAL A 1 -3.67 -4.94 20.14
N ASN A 2 -3.66 -6.17 20.68
CA ASN A 2 -4.56 -6.61 21.75
C ASN A 2 -4.51 -5.73 23.00
N ALA A 3 -3.32 -5.24 23.38
CA ALA A 3 -3.14 -4.37 24.55
C ALA A 3 -3.75 -2.97 24.36
N ILE A 4 -3.97 -2.55 23.10
CA ILE A 4 -4.48 -1.20 22.78
C ILE A 4 -5.99 -1.22 22.59
N ILE A 5 -6.53 -2.24 21.93
CA ILE A 5 -7.96 -2.28 21.56
C ILE A 5 -8.77 -3.33 22.30
N GLY A 6 -8.13 -4.17 23.12
CA GLY A 6 -8.80 -5.22 23.90
C GLY A 6 -9.76 -4.72 24.99
N GLU A 7 -9.73 -3.41 25.31
CA GLU A 7 -10.66 -2.77 26.27
C GLU A 7 -12.02 -2.40 25.66
N TYR A 8 -12.14 -2.43 24.31
CA TYR A 8 -13.38 -2.08 23.63
C TYR A 8 -14.31 -3.29 23.51
N ASN A 9 -15.52 -3.20 24.05
CA ASN A 9 -16.49 -4.29 24.06
C ASN A 9 -17.11 -4.60 22.68
N ASN A 10 -16.98 -3.70 21.73
CA ASN A 10 -17.51 -3.82 20.37
C ASN A 10 -16.46 -4.23 19.34
N ILE A 11 -15.24 -4.61 19.79
CA ILE A 11 -14.15 -5.07 18.94
C ILE A 11 -13.82 -6.52 19.31
N HIS A 12 -13.88 -7.41 18.32
CA HIS A 12 -13.53 -8.81 18.49
C HIS A 12 -12.19 -9.09 17.78
N ILE A 13 -11.23 -9.64 18.50
CA ILE A 13 -9.88 -9.92 18.01
C ILE A 13 -9.67 -11.43 17.94
N TYR A 14 -9.34 -11.91 16.75
CA TYR A 14 -9.08 -13.33 16.49
C TYR A 14 -7.58 -13.52 16.24
N ASN A 15 -6.85 -13.99 17.24
CA ASN A 15 -5.39 -14.24 17.16
C ASN A 15 -5.06 -15.61 16.54
N LYS A 16 -6.06 -16.46 16.40
CA LYS A 16 -5.97 -17.79 15.79
C LYS A 16 -7.01 -17.92 14.70
N ALA A 17 -6.76 -18.81 13.75
CA ALA A 17 -7.77 -19.14 12.77
C ALA A 17 -9.05 -19.62 13.47
N THR A 18 -10.17 -18.99 13.17
CA THR A 18 -11.42 -19.16 13.92
C THR A 18 -12.61 -19.09 12.97
N GLU A 19 -13.52 -20.05 13.07
CA GLU A 19 -14.81 -20.01 12.37
C GLU A 19 -15.80 -19.18 13.18
N VAL A 20 -16.39 -18.17 12.54
CA VAL A 20 -17.31 -17.21 13.14
C VAL A 20 -18.54 -17.09 12.27
N GLU A 21 -19.72 -17.07 12.88
CA GLU A 21 -20.97 -16.82 12.16
C GLU A 21 -21.31 -15.33 12.15
N ILE A 22 -21.47 -14.76 10.97
CA ILE A 22 -21.89 -13.36 10.76
C ILE A 22 -23.09 -13.33 9.82
N GLY A 23 -24.23 -12.83 10.32
CA GLY A 23 -25.46 -12.77 9.53
C GLY A 23 -25.95 -14.13 9.03
N GLY A 24 -25.72 -15.20 9.80
CA GLY A 24 -26.05 -16.58 9.42
C GLY A 24 -25.04 -17.25 8.48
N LEU A 25 -24.01 -16.53 8.05
CA LEU A 25 -22.94 -17.07 7.22
C LEU A 25 -21.73 -17.47 8.06
N PRO A 26 -21.29 -18.76 8.03
CA PRO A 26 -20.03 -19.16 8.65
C PRO A 26 -18.85 -18.66 7.81
N ILE A 27 -17.94 -17.95 8.44
CA ILE A 27 -16.74 -17.37 7.84
C ILE A 27 -15.52 -17.86 8.62
N LEU A 28 -14.48 -18.32 7.92
CA LEU A 28 -13.19 -18.61 8.52
C LEU A 28 -12.34 -17.33 8.54
N PHE A 29 -12.08 -16.78 9.74
CA PHE A 29 -11.10 -15.72 9.92
C PHE A 29 -9.70 -16.29 10.10
N ILE A 30 -8.75 -15.82 9.28
CA ILE A 30 -7.37 -16.30 9.23
C ILE A 30 -6.46 -15.14 9.67
N PRO A 31 -5.74 -15.27 10.82
CA PRO A 31 -4.76 -14.27 11.24
C PRO A 31 -3.55 -14.27 10.32
N TRP A 32 -2.65 -13.30 10.49
CA TRP A 32 -1.33 -13.34 9.85
C TRP A 32 -0.64 -14.68 10.14
N ILE A 33 -0.26 -15.39 9.07
CA ILE A 33 0.38 -16.69 9.18
C ILE A 33 1.89 -16.52 9.37
N ASN A 34 2.42 -17.09 10.43
CA ASN A 34 3.84 -17.08 10.77
C ASN A 34 4.30 -18.50 11.18
N GLN A 35 5.59 -18.66 11.47
CA GLN A 35 6.14 -19.96 11.84
C GLN A 35 5.47 -20.61 13.05
N GLN A 36 4.95 -19.83 14.00
CA GLN A 36 4.37 -20.34 15.24
C GLN A 36 2.94 -20.88 15.07
N ASN A 37 2.17 -20.31 14.13
CA ASN A 37 0.76 -20.66 13.94
C ASN A 37 0.49 -21.41 12.61
N LYS A 38 1.49 -21.58 11.76
CA LYS A 38 1.35 -22.08 10.39
C LYS A 38 0.67 -23.45 10.35
N GLU A 39 1.13 -24.41 11.11
CA GLU A 39 0.61 -25.78 11.09
C GLU A 39 -0.86 -25.84 11.55
N GLU A 40 -1.18 -25.18 12.69
CA GLU A 40 -2.54 -25.15 13.24
C GLU A 40 -3.50 -24.44 12.26
N THR A 41 -3.05 -23.33 11.68
CA THR A 41 -3.84 -22.53 10.74
C THR A 41 -4.15 -23.29 9.45
N TYR A 42 -3.15 -23.90 8.81
CA TYR A 42 -3.38 -24.69 7.59
C TYR A 42 -4.22 -25.94 7.84
N ALA A 43 -4.04 -26.61 8.98
CA ALA A 43 -4.88 -27.74 9.36
C ALA A 43 -6.37 -27.35 9.49
N LEU A 44 -6.65 -26.14 9.97
CA LEU A 44 -8.02 -25.62 10.03
C LEU A 44 -8.53 -25.20 8.64
N ILE A 45 -7.71 -24.50 7.84
CA ILE A 45 -8.06 -24.12 6.46
C ILE A 45 -8.50 -25.37 5.68
N GLU A 46 -7.74 -26.46 5.73
CA GLU A 46 -8.05 -27.70 4.99
C GLU A 46 -9.35 -28.40 5.48
N LYS A 47 -9.67 -28.28 6.75
CA LYS A 47 -10.84 -28.95 7.37
C LYS A 47 -12.10 -28.11 7.32
N SER A 48 -11.97 -26.81 7.20
CA SER A 48 -13.09 -25.87 7.26
C SER A 48 -14.14 -26.17 6.20
N LYS A 49 -15.41 -26.02 6.59
CA LYS A 49 -16.57 -26.11 5.71
C LYS A 49 -17.23 -24.77 5.48
N CYS A 50 -16.62 -23.70 5.98
CA CYS A 50 -17.10 -22.35 5.71
C CYS A 50 -17.06 -22.06 4.21
N PRO A 51 -18.10 -21.46 3.62
CA PRO A 51 -18.04 -21.06 2.21
C PRO A 51 -17.11 -19.87 1.98
N VAL A 52 -16.84 -19.08 3.02
CA VAL A 52 -16.02 -17.86 2.94
C VAL A 52 -14.84 -17.93 3.90
N ALA A 53 -13.68 -17.47 3.44
CA ALA A 53 -12.52 -17.19 4.28
C ALA A 53 -12.09 -15.73 4.15
N MET A 54 -11.68 -15.13 5.26
CA MET A 54 -11.15 -13.75 5.32
C MET A 54 -9.84 -13.72 6.09
N GLY A 55 -8.82 -13.06 5.55
CA GLY A 55 -7.52 -13.00 6.20
C GLY A 55 -6.61 -11.90 5.68
N HIS A 56 -5.36 -11.92 6.15
CA HIS A 56 -4.30 -11.06 5.68
C HIS A 56 -3.19 -11.97 5.13
N LEU A 57 -3.36 -12.39 3.87
CA LEU A 57 -2.62 -13.48 3.27
C LEU A 57 -1.59 -12.94 2.28
N GLU A 58 -0.41 -13.54 2.27
CA GLU A 58 0.62 -13.27 1.27
C GLU A 58 0.67 -14.45 0.29
N LEU A 59 -0.08 -14.31 -0.83
CA LEU A 59 -0.22 -15.38 -1.84
C LEU A 59 0.46 -15.00 -3.14
N ASN A 60 1.13 -15.97 -3.77
CA ASN A 60 1.78 -15.74 -5.06
C ASN A 60 0.76 -15.58 -6.21
N GLY A 61 1.19 -14.89 -7.26
CA GLY A 61 0.44 -14.72 -8.50
C GLY A 61 -0.60 -13.59 -8.48
N PHE A 62 -0.57 -12.70 -7.48
CA PHE A 62 -1.41 -11.51 -7.40
C PHE A 62 -0.61 -10.23 -7.62
N GLU A 63 -1.30 -9.19 -8.07
CA GLU A 63 -0.68 -7.89 -8.32
C GLU A 63 -0.57 -7.12 -7.00
N ALA A 64 0.66 -6.96 -6.49
CA ALA A 64 0.94 -6.17 -5.29
C ALA A 64 0.93 -4.67 -5.61
N HIS A 65 1.60 -4.29 -6.72
CA HIS A 65 1.68 -2.93 -7.25
C HIS A 65 1.35 -2.93 -8.74
N ARG A 66 1.15 -1.75 -9.30
CA ARG A 66 0.78 -1.58 -10.70
C ARG A 66 1.81 -2.23 -11.64
N GLY A 67 1.39 -3.28 -12.34
CA GLY A 67 2.24 -4.04 -13.27
C GLY A 67 3.20 -5.03 -12.61
N TYR A 68 3.18 -5.17 -11.28
CA TYR A 68 4.03 -6.12 -10.58
C TYR A 68 3.22 -7.26 -9.95
N ILE A 69 3.43 -8.46 -10.48
CA ILE A 69 2.81 -9.69 -9.97
C ILE A 69 3.80 -10.38 -9.03
N MET A 70 3.38 -10.65 -7.82
CA MET A 70 4.19 -11.37 -6.82
C MET A 70 4.48 -12.79 -7.29
N ASP A 71 5.74 -13.15 -7.35
CA ASP A 71 6.25 -14.48 -7.70
C ASP A 71 6.58 -15.34 -6.48
N HIS A 72 6.58 -14.73 -5.28
CA HIS A 72 6.75 -15.37 -3.99
C HIS A 72 5.46 -15.32 -3.16
N GLY A 73 5.50 -15.89 -1.95
CA GLY A 73 4.34 -16.06 -1.09
C GLY A 73 3.79 -17.48 -1.09
N ASP A 74 2.78 -17.69 -0.28
CA ASP A 74 2.18 -19.01 -0.10
C ASP A 74 1.32 -19.44 -1.32
N SER A 75 1.11 -20.75 -1.46
CA SER A 75 0.28 -21.29 -2.54
C SER A 75 -1.21 -20.99 -2.34
N THR A 76 -1.92 -20.74 -3.44
CA THR A 76 -3.38 -20.60 -3.45
C THR A 76 -4.14 -21.94 -3.32
N ALA A 77 -3.44 -23.08 -3.43
CA ALA A 77 -4.07 -24.39 -3.47
C ALA A 77 -4.94 -24.72 -2.23
N PRO A 78 -4.54 -24.41 -0.98
CA PRO A 78 -5.35 -24.67 0.20
C PRO A 78 -6.70 -23.96 0.22
N TYR A 79 -6.84 -22.88 -0.53
CA TYR A 79 -8.03 -22.02 -0.52
C TYR A 79 -9.06 -22.35 -1.60
N ARG A 80 -8.82 -23.34 -2.45
CA ARG A 80 -9.66 -23.65 -3.62
C ARG A 80 -11.06 -24.16 -3.28
N HIS A 81 -11.26 -24.70 -2.09
CA HIS A 81 -12.55 -25.27 -1.68
C HIS A 81 -13.51 -24.21 -1.13
N PHE A 82 -13.04 -23.00 -0.78
CA PHE A 82 -13.91 -21.91 -0.42
C PHE A 82 -14.61 -21.33 -1.66
N GLU A 83 -15.83 -20.86 -1.50
CA GLU A 83 -16.54 -20.13 -2.56
C GLU A 83 -15.93 -18.74 -2.78
N LYS A 84 -15.58 -18.07 -1.68
CA LYS A 84 -14.93 -16.74 -1.67
C LYS A 84 -13.81 -16.70 -0.65
N VAL A 85 -12.71 -16.05 -1.05
CA VAL A 85 -11.60 -15.73 -0.14
C VAL A 85 -11.29 -14.24 -0.29
N PHE A 86 -11.34 -13.51 0.81
CA PHE A 86 -11.02 -12.08 0.84
C PHE A 86 -9.73 -11.87 1.64
N SER A 87 -8.81 -11.12 1.06
CA SER A 87 -7.53 -10.84 1.69
C SER A 87 -7.17 -9.37 1.67
N GLY A 88 -6.53 -8.91 2.74
CA GLY A 88 -5.69 -7.72 2.75
C GLY A 88 -4.27 -8.03 2.28
N HIS A 89 -3.27 -7.33 2.75
CA HIS A 89 -1.84 -7.39 2.46
C HIS A 89 -1.45 -6.60 1.21
N TYR A 90 -1.90 -7.01 0.02
CA TYR A 90 -1.60 -6.23 -1.19
C TYR A 90 -2.50 -5.00 -1.28
N HIS A 91 -1.88 -3.84 -1.49
CA HIS A 91 -2.59 -2.56 -1.51
C HIS A 91 -3.45 -2.37 -2.74
N ARG A 92 -3.16 -3.12 -3.80
CA ARG A 92 -3.93 -3.07 -5.03
C ARG A 92 -5.06 -4.10 -5.03
N LYS A 93 -6.25 -3.66 -5.44
CA LYS A 93 -7.38 -4.55 -5.65
C LYS A 93 -7.09 -5.48 -6.84
N SER A 94 -7.14 -6.79 -6.60
CA SER A 94 -6.98 -7.80 -7.64
C SER A 94 -7.78 -9.06 -7.32
N THR A 95 -8.24 -9.77 -8.35
CA THR A 95 -9.01 -11.00 -8.18
C THR A 95 -8.48 -12.09 -9.11
N ARG A 96 -8.30 -13.28 -8.57
CA ARG A 96 -7.92 -14.47 -9.33
C ARG A 96 -8.68 -15.69 -8.81
N GLY A 97 -9.54 -16.27 -9.65
CA GLY A 97 -10.43 -17.36 -9.25
C GLY A 97 -11.38 -16.91 -8.14
N ASN A 98 -11.40 -17.65 -7.04
CA ASN A 98 -12.24 -17.35 -5.87
C ASN A 98 -11.55 -16.42 -4.86
N ILE A 99 -10.33 -15.97 -5.09
CA ILE A 99 -9.54 -15.13 -4.17
C ILE A 99 -9.55 -13.68 -4.65
N SER A 100 -9.92 -12.76 -3.76
CA SER A 100 -9.93 -11.32 -3.99
C SER A 100 -9.10 -10.59 -2.94
N TYR A 101 -8.08 -9.87 -3.37
CA TYR A 101 -7.42 -8.83 -2.57
C TYR A 101 -8.24 -7.55 -2.64
N LEU A 102 -8.64 -7.03 -1.49
CA LEU A 102 -9.57 -5.90 -1.40
C LEU A 102 -8.89 -4.56 -1.67
N GLY A 103 -7.58 -4.51 -1.48
CA GLY A 103 -6.80 -3.27 -1.60
C GLY A 103 -7.02 -2.32 -0.42
N ASN A 104 -6.41 -1.15 -0.49
CA ASN A 104 -6.53 -0.12 0.54
C ASN A 104 -7.76 0.76 0.32
N PRO A 105 -8.41 1.25 1.40
CA PRO A 105 -9.56 2.15 1.28
C PRO A 105 -9.17 3.58 0.87
N TYR A 106 -7.90 3.96 1.00
CA TYR A 106 -7.32 5.25 0.60
C TYR A 106 -5.86 5.08 0.19
N GLN A 107 -5.27 6.09 -0.43
CA GLN A 107 -3.86 6.10 -0.82
C GLN A 107 -2.97 6.19 0.42
N ILE A 108 -1.95 5.32 0.53
CA ILE A 108 -0.99 5.29 1.65
C ILE A 108 0.37 5.84 1.21
N TYR A 109 0.77 5.60 -0.03
CA TYR A 109 2.06 6.01 -0.59
C TYR A 109 1.90 6.72 -1.94
N TRP A 110 2.95 7.38 -2.40
CA TRP A 110 3.00 7.99 -3.73
C TRP A 110 2.79 7.00 -4.88
N ASN A 111 3.09 5.72 -4.69
CA ASN A 111 2.80 4.65 -5.66
C ASN A 111 1.31 4.46 -5.91
N ASP A 112 0.50 4.86 -4.96
CA ASP A 112 -0.96 4.80 -5.06
C ASP A 112 -1.54 5.95 -5.89
N TYR A 113 -0.70 6.89 -6.34
CA TYR A 113 -1.12 7.99 -7.20
C TYR A 113 -1.85 7.48 -8.45
N ARG A 114 -3.06 8.00 -8.70
CA ARG A 114 -3.98 7.57 -9.76
C ARG A 114 -4.49 6.13 -9.66
N ASP A 115 -4.26 5.45 -8.54
CA ASP A 115 -4.92 4.18 -8.30
C ASP A 115 -6.26 4.41 -7.58
N ARG A 116 -7.32 3.79 -8.11
CA ARG A 116 -8.66 3.90 -7.52
C ARG A 116 -8.71 3.13 -6.21
N ARG A 117 -8.84 3.84 -5.11
CA ARG A 117 -8.96 3.29 -3.76
C ARG A 117 -10.41 3.30 -3.30
N GLY A 118 -10.73 2.44 -2.35
CA GLY A 118 -12.08 2.33 -1.83
C GLY A 118 -12.26 1.13 -0.91
N PHE A 119 -13.48 0.90 -0.48
CA PHE A 119 -13.84 -0.21 0.38
C PHE A 119 -14.93 -1.07 -0.27
N HIS A 120 -15.25 -2.17 0.38
CA HIS A 120 -16.25 -3.10 -0.14
C HIS A 120 -17.36 -3.30 0.88
N ILE A 121 -18.56 -3.50 0.37
CA ILE A 121 -19.70 -4.01 1.11
C ILE A 121 -19.87 -5.47 0.69
N PHE A 122 -19.90 -6.37 1.66
CA PHE A 122 -20.09 -7.78 1.43
C PHE A 122 -21.48 -8.20 1.93
N ASP A 123 -22.29 -8.75 1.03
CA ASP A 123 -23.61 -9.30 1.36
C ASP A 123 -23.46 -10.77 1.76
N THR A 124 -23.83 -11.09 3.00
CA THR A 124 -23.70 -12.44 3.56
C THR A 124 -24.75 -13.43 3.07
N GLU A 125 -25.84 -12.98 2.48
CA GLU A 125 -26.88 -13.84 1.92
C GLU A 125 -26.57 -14.22 0.46
N THR A 126 -26.13 -13.23 -0.34
CA THR A 126 -25.86 -13.41 -1.77
C THR A 126 -24.41 -13.73 -2.09
N LEU A 127 -23.50 -13.54 -1.14
CA LEU A 127 -22.04 -13.59 -1.29
C LEU A 127 -21.49 -12.61 -2.34
N GLU A 128 -22.22 -11.53 -2.61
CA GLU A 128 -21.81 -10.48 -3.51
C GLU A 128 -20.93 -9.46 -2.81
N LEU A 129 -19.94 -8.94 -3.54
CA LEU A 129 -19.00 -7.94 -3.08
C LEU A 129 -19.14 -6.68 -3.91
N GLU A 130 -19.72 -5.64 -3.32
CA GLU A 130 -19.87 -4.32 -3.95
C GLU A 130 -18.66 -3.44 -3.62
N TYR A 131 -18.05 -2.85 -4.64
CA TYR A 131 -16.95 -1.91 -4.46
C TYR A 131 -17.44 -0.47 -4.42
N ILE A 132 -17.13 0.25 -3.35
CA ILE A 132 -17.41 1.67 -3.18
C ILE A 132 -16.09 2.46 -3.32
N GLN A 133 -15.99 3.23 -4.39
CA GLN A 133 -14.80 4.04 -4.64
C GLN A 133 -14.72 5.21 -3.66
N ASN A 134 -13.53 5.40 -3.07
CA ASN A 134 -13.21 6.61 -2.31
C ASN A 134 -13.02 7.78 -3.29
N PRO A 135 -13.80 8.86 -3.16
CA PRO A 135 -13.66 10.03 -4.03
C PRO A 135 -12.45 10.92 -3.68
N TYR A 136 -11.83 10.71 -2.54
CA TYR A 136 -10.73 11.55 -2.05
C TYR A 136 -9.38 11.00 -2.49
N GLU A 137 -8.54 11.89 -3.05
CA GLU A 137 -7.17 11.60 -3.43
C GLU A 137 -6.22 12.34 -2.47
N ILE A 138 -5.33 11.60 -1.82
CA ILE A 138 -4.36 12.15 -0.87
C ILE A 138 -3.12 12.64 -1.60
N TYR A 139 -2.66 11.92 -2.62
CA TYR A 139 -1.47 12.25 -3.39
C TYR A 139 -1.87 12.78 -4.76
N GLN A 140 -1.44 14.01 -5.06
CA GLN A 140 -1.78 14.68 -6.31
C GLN A 140 -0.53 15.28 -6.98
N LYS A 141 -0.53 15.32 -8.31
CA LYS A 141 0.53 15.96 -9.10
C LYS A 141 -0.02 17.14 -9.87
N ILE A 142 0.72 18.24 -9.85
CA ILE A 142 0.44 19.44 -10.64
C ILE A 142 1.61 19.65 -11.58
N TYR A 143 1.33 19.70 -12.87
CA TYR A 143 2.30 20.09 -13.87
C TYR A 143 2.22 21.60 -14.05
N TYR A 144 3.21 22.32 -13.48
CA TYR A 144 3.22 23.77 -13.47
C TYR A 144 3.83 24.30 -14.76
N ASN A 145 2.98 24.96 -15.53
CA ASN A 145 3.41 25.73 -16.69
C ASN A 145 2.79 27.11 -16.59
N GLU A 146 3.63 28.16 -16.46
CA GLU A 146 3.18 29.54 -16.22
C GLU A 146 2.28 30.11 -17.31
N ASP A 147 2.36 29.56 -18.53
CA ASP A 147 1.49 29.99 -19.64
C ASP A 147 0.08 29.43 -19.50
N ASN A 148 -0.06 28.26 -18.89
CA ASN A 148 -1.32 27.53 -18.77
C ASN A 148 -2.07 27.83 -17.46
N ILE A 149 -1.35 28.22 -16.41
CA ILE A 149 -1.96 28.54 -15.11
C ILE A 149 -2.42 30.00 -15.12
N GLN A 150 -3.68 30.20 -15.50
CA GLN A 150 -4.30 31.51 -15.45
C GLN A 150 -4.82 31.80 -14.02
N SER A 151 -4.41 32.95 -13.46
CA SER A 151 -4.94 33.46 -12.19
C SER A 151 -6.47 33.55 -12.26
N GLY A 152 -7.15 32.92 -11.29
CA GLY A 152 -8.60 32.93 -11.15
C GLY A 152 -9.35 31.76 -11.78
N MET A 153 -8.72 30.94 -12.62
CA MET A 153 -9.33 29.72 -13.18
C MET A 153 -8.84 28.43 -12.51
N PHE A 154 -7.71 28.48 -11.81
CA PHE A 154 -7.15 27.33 -11.12
C PHE A 154 -7.90 27.08 -9.79
N LYS A 155 -8.40 25.86 -9.61
CA LYS A 155 -9.25 25.51 -8.47
C LYS A 155 -8.42 24.99 -7.30
N TYR A 156 -7.77 25.87 -6.59
CA TYR A 156 -6.89 25.55 -5.47
C TYR A 156 -7.57 24.68 -4.39
N HIS A 157 -8.87 24.87 -4.14
CA HIS A 157 -9.62 24.15 -3.12
C HIS A 157 -9.77 22.64 -3.39
N GLU A 158 -9.63 22.21 -4.65
CA GLU A 158 -9.64 20.77 -5.01
C GLU A 158 -8.43 20.02 -4.47
N PHE A 159 -7.37 20.74 -4.08
CA PHE A 159 -6.14 20.20 -3.53
C PHE A 159 -6.06 20.26 -2.00
N ALA A 160 -7.12 20.71 -1.32
CA ALA A 160 -7.15 20.78 0.13
C ALA A 160 -6.89 19.39 0.76
N GLN A 161 -6.13 19.37 1.86
CA GLN A 161 -5.79 18.16 2.61
C GLN A 161 -4.99 17.10 1.82
N SER A 162 -4.34 17.47 0.72
CA SER A 162 -3.50 16.57 -0.07
C SER A 162 -2.00 16.85 0.08
N PHE A 163 -1.20 15.87 -0.32
CA PHE A 163 0.24 15.98 -0.54
C PHE A 163 0.47 16.18 -2.03
N ILE A 164 1.17 17.24 -2.40
CA ILE A 164 1.32 17.62 -3.80
C ILE A 164 2.78 17.52 -4.26
N LYS A 165 2.99 16.93 -5.43
CA LYS A 165 4.20 17.10 -6.24
C LYS A 165 3.91 18.09 -7.35
N ILE A 166 4.67 19.18 -7.40
CA ILE A 166 4.63 20.15 -8.49
C ILE A 166 5.81 19.87 -9.40
N ILE A 167 5.51 19.41 -10.61
CA ILE A 167 6.48 19.19 -11.69
C ILE A 167 6.53 20.50 -12.48
N VAL A 168 7.69 21.18 -12.45
CA VAL A 168 7.86 22.48 -13.11
C VAL A 168 8.25 22.24 -14.56
N GLU A 169 7.33 22.50 -15.48
CA GLU A 169 7.58 22.46 -16.92
C GLU A 169 8.13 23.78 -17.45
N LYS A 170 7.58 24.90 -16.96
CA LYS A 170 8.01 26.25 -17.34
C LYS A 170 7.79 27.22 -16.19
N LYS A 171 8.88 27.87 -15.74
CA LYS A 171 8.91 28.90 -14.71
C LYS A 171 9.92 29.99 -15.06
N THR A 172 9.49 31.09 -15.62
CA THR A 172 10.33 32.26 -15.88
C THR A 172 10.05 33.40 -14.90
N ASP A 173 8.85 33.45 -14.34
CA ASP A 173 8.40 34.40 -13.31
C ASP A 173 8.35 33.72 -11.93
N THR A 174 9.39 33.94 -11.14
CA THR A 174 9.51 33.38 -9.77
C THR A 174 8.43 33.91 -8.83
N GLU A 175 8.06 35.22 -8.92
CA GLU A 175 7.01 35.79 -8.05
C GLU A 175 5.64 35.19 -8.33
N LYS A 176 5.34 34.89 -9.60
CA LYS A 176 4.11 34.23 -10.00
C LYS A 176 4.05 32.81 -9.46
N PHE A 177 5.18 32.10 -9.50
CA PHE A 177 5.29 30.76 -8.94
C PHE A 177 5.13 30.74 -7.41
N GLU A 178 5.79 31.66 -6.69
CA GLU A 178 5.66 31.77 -5.24
C GLU A 178 4.23 32.11 -4.80
N ARG A 179 3.55 32.98 -5.53
CA ARG A 179 2.12 33.25 -5.30
C ARG A 179 1.26 32.01 -5.51
N PHE A 180 1.54 31.22 -6.54
CA PHE A 180 0.86 29.96 -6.79
C PHE A 180 1.02 28.97 -5.63
N ILE A 181 2.25 28.76 -5.14
CA ILE A 181 2.54 27.93 -3.95
C ILE A 181 1.78 28.46 -2.72
N SER A 182 1.83 29.77 -2.48
CA SER A 182 1.16 30.39 -1.34
C SER A 182 -0.37 30.19 -1.38
N GLN A 183 -0.98 30.21 -2.56
CA GLN A 183 -2.41 29.96 -2.72
C GLN A 183 -2.78 28.49 -2.47
N LEU A 184 -1.92 27.55 -2.83
CA LEU A 184 -2.11 26.12 -2.51
C LEU A 184 -2.07 25.89 -0.99
N TYR A 185 -1.09 26.45 -0.28
CA TYR A 185 -1.05 26.38 1.17
C TYR A 185 -2.25 27.07 1.83
N ALA A 186 -2.68 28.23 1.31
CA ALA A 186 -3.87 28.93 1.79
C ALA A 186 -5.16 28.12 1.57
N ALA A 187 -5.19 27.24 0.56
CA ALA A 187 -6.29 26.31 0.31
C ALA A 187 -6.27 25.07 1.21
N GLY A 188 -5.25 24.89 2.05
CA GLY A 188 -5.17 23.82 3.02
C GLY A 188 -4.43 22.56 2.54
N VAL A 189 -3.50 22.71 1.59
CA VAL A 189 -2.58 21.63 1.20
C VAL A 189 -1.65 21.30 2.37
N HIS A 190 -1.42 20.00 2.61
CA HIS A 190 -0.57 19.56 3.70
C HIS A 190 0.92 19.76 3.42
N GLU A 191 1.36 19.35 2.24
CA GLU A 191 2.76 19.40 1.84
C GLU A 191 2.89 19.60 0.34
N ILE A 192 3.89 20.38 -0.07
CA ILE A 192 4.21 20.61 -1.47
C ILE A 192 5.69 20.27 -1.68
N LYS A 193 5.95 19.29 -2.56
CA LYS A 193 7.29 18.99 -3.08
C LYS A 193 7.41 19.54 -4.50
N VAL A 194 8.35 20.47 -4.71
CA VAL A 194 8.65 21.05 -6.04
C VAL A 194 9.75 20.24 -6.72
N ILE A 195 9.51 19.86 -7.96
CA ILE A 195 10.43 19.12 -8.83
C ILE A 195 10.71 19.99 -10.04
N GLU A 196 11.91 20.56 -10.10
CA GLU A 196 12.33 21.46 -11.20
C GLU A 196 13.00 20.72 -12.36
N ASP A 197 13.53 19.52 -12.12
CA ASP A 197 14.09 18.64 -13.13
C ASP A 197 13.23 17.40 -13.30
N PRO A 198 12.50 17.24 -14.43
CA PRO A 198 11.66 16.08 -14.67
C PRO A 198 12.41 14.75 -14.72
N SER A 199 13.73 14.74 -14.95
CA SER A 199 14.55 13.52 -14.89
C SER A 199 14.58 12.93 -13.47
N PHE A 200 14.52 13.79 -12.47
CA PHE A 200 14.40 13.39 -11.05
C PHE A 200 13.09 12.66 -10.73
N GLU A 201 12.03 12.84 -11.52
CA GLU A 201 10.78 12.13 -11.30
C GLU A 201 10.86 10.66 -11.72
N GLN A 202 11.67 10.35 -12.73
CA GLN A 202 11.94 8.97 -13.12
C GLN A 202 12.74 8.26 -12.03
N ASP A 203 13.76 8.89 -11.48
CA ASP A 203 14.56 8.35 -10.38
C ASP A 203 13.71 8.13 -9.11
N LEU A 204 12.80 9.06 -8.78
CA LEU A 204 11.90 8.92 -7.62
C LEU A 204 10.81 7.85 -7.83
N ASN A 205 10.43 7.57 -9.07
CA ASN A 205 9.54 6.45 -9.38
C ASN A 205 10.30 5.11 -9.40
N GLU A 206 11.61 5.14 -9.68
CA GLU A 206 12.51 3.99 -9.53
C GLU A 206 12.92 3.75 -8.07
N GLU A 207 13.11 4.81 -7.26
CA GLU A 207 13.34 4.68 -5.80
C GLU A 207 12.18 4.01 -5.05
N ILE A 208 10.98 3.96 -5.63
CA ILE A 208 9.81 3.38 -4.99
C ILE A 208 9.57 1.91 -5.43
N ASP A 209 10.49 1.34 -6.16
CA ASP A 209 10.66 -0.12 -6.27
C ASP A 209 11.31 -0.74 -5.01
N ILE A 210 11.25 -0.01 -3.88
CA ILE A 210 11.78 -0.45 -2.58
C ILE A 210 11.24 -1.82 -2.14
N GLU A 211 10.07 -2.21 -2.61
CA GLU A 211 9.55 -3.57 -2.34
C GLU A 211 10.03 -4.63 -3.36
N LYS A 212 10.67 -4.24 -4.46
CA LYS A 212 11.26 -5.21 -5.40
C LYS A 212 12.69 -5.59 -5.06
N GLU A 213 13.42 -4.71 -4.43
CA GLU A 213 14.78 -4.99 -3.97
C GLU A 213 14.76 -5.26 -2.46
N ASP A 214 15.35 -6.37 -2.05
CA ASP A 214 15.68 -6.60 -0.65
C ASP A 214 16.40 -5.34 -0.10
N THR A 215 16.03 -4.90 1.09
CA THR A 215 16.62 -3.73 1.75
C THR A 215 18.14 -3.74 1.73
N LEU A 216 18.74 -4.92 1.77
CA LEU A 216 20.18 -5.12 1.65
C LEU A 216 20.70 -4.68 0.28
N THR A 217 20.01 -5.03 -0.80
CA THR A 217 20.39 -4.64 -2.17
C THR A 217 20.34 -3.12 -2.35
N ILE A 218 19.34 -2.47 -1.76
CA ILE A 218 19.21 -0.99 -1.77
C ILE A 218 20.38 -0.35 -1.02
N LEU A 219 20.71 -0.87 0.16
CA LEU A 219 21.85 -0.39 0.97
C LEU A 219 23.17 -0.59 0.24
N GLU A 220 23.36 -1.73 -0.41
CA GLU A 220 24.58 -2.02 -1.19
C GLU A 220 24.73 -1.05 -2.37
N ARG A 221 23.64 -0.79 -3.12
CA ARG A 221 23.63 0.18 -4.23
C ARG A 221 23.93 1.59 -3.74
N TYR A 222 23.31 2.01 -2.63
CA TYR A 222 23.59 3.32 -2.03
C TYR A 222 25.07 3.50 -1.70
N VAL A 223 25.73 2.45 -1.16
CA VAL A 223 27.17 2.47 -0.89
C VAL A 223 27.99 2.52 -2.18
N ASP A 224 27.52 1.86 -3.26
CA ASP A 224 28.20 1.90 -4.56
C ASP A 224 28.22 3.31 -5.17
N ASP A 225 27.18 4.08 -4.94
CA ASP A 225 27.05 5.47 -5.42
C ASP A 225 27.80 6.48 -4.55
N MET A 226 28.21 6.10 -3.31
CA MET A 226 28.98 7.00 -2.44
C MET A 226 30.44 7.12 -2.87
N GLU A 227 31.01 8.32 -2.76
CA GLU A 227 32.47 8.52 -2.85
C GLU A 227 33.14 8.12 -1.54
N HIS A 228 33.46 6.84 -1.38
CA HIS A 228 34.17 6.32 -0.21
C HIS A 228 35.29 5.37 -0.61
N SER A 229 36.43 5.41 0.14
CA SER A 229 37.64 4.64 -0.18
C SER A 229 37.54 3.15 0.11
N ASP A 230 36.61 2.72 0.98
CA ASP A 230 36.42 1.32 1.37
C ASP A 230 34.92 0.96 1.39
N LYS A 231 34.38 0.77 0.20
CA LYS A 231 32.97 0.43 0.00
C LYS A 231 32.64 -0.96 0.51
N ASP A 232 33.57 -1.90 0.37
CA ASP A 232 33.35 -3.30 0.80
C ASP A 232 33.25 -3.40 2.33
N ALA A 233 34.08 -2.67 3.08
CA ALA A 233 33.96 -2.62 4.53
C ALA A 233 32.62 -1.99 4.96
N LEU A 234 32.21 -0.92 4.28
CA LEU A 234 30.93 -0.24 4.58
C LEU A 234 29.73 -1.14 4.29
N LYS A 235 29.71 -1.87 3.16
CA LYS A 235 28.67 -2.87 2.86
C LYS A 235 28.60 -3.96 3.91
N ASN A 236 29.74 -4.49 4.35
CA ASN A 236 29.79 -5.53 5.38
C ASN A 236 29.24 -5.05 6.73
N ILE A 237 29.54 -3.81 7.13
CA ILE A 237 29.00 -3.19 8.35
C ILE A 237 27.49 -3.02 8.24
N LEU A 238 26.98 -2.47 7.14
CA LEU A 238 25.55 -2.27 6.92
C LEU A 238 24.78 -3.60 6.90
N LYS A 239 25.37 -4.62 6.26
CA LYS A 239 24.80 -5.97 6.25
C LYS A 239 24.72 -6.57 7.65
N SER A 240 25.77 -6.41 8.45
CA SER A 240 25.81 -6.89 9.83
C SER A 240 24.75 -6.20 10.69
N LEU A 241 24.65 -4.87 10.60
CA LEU A 241 23.65 -4.09 11.33
C LEU A 241 22.21 -4.41 10.90
N TYR A 242 21.99 -4.67 9.60
CA TYR A 242 20.68 -5.06 9.09
C TYR A 242 20.24 -6.42 9.63
N VAL A 243 21.15 -7.41 9.62
CA VAL A 243 20.87 -8.74 10.18
C VAL A 243 20.60 -8.65 11.68
N GLU A 244 21.41 -7.87 12.43
CA GLU A 244 21.20 -7.64 13.86
C GLU A 244 19.83 -6.97 14.14
N ALA A 245 19.43 -6.02 13.31
CA ALA A 245 18.11 -5.37 13.43
C ALA A 245 16.94 -6.33 13.19
N LEU A 246 17.08 -7.29 12.27
CA LEU A 246 16.08 -8.33 12.02
C LEU A 246 15.93 -9.33 13.18
N GLU A 247 16.99 -9.56 13.96
CA GLU A 247 16.95 -10.45 15.13
C GLU A 247 16.30 -9.78 16.37
N LEU A 248 16.17 -8.44 16.37
CA LEU A 248 15.56 -7.66 17.46
C LEU A 248 14.05 -7.42 17.29
N VAL A 249 13.44 -7.83 16.16
CA VAL A 249 12.01 -7.70 15.83
C VAL A 249 11.32 -9.06 15.91
#